data_a70d6cca969cd11e2d24debfc9fb3c17
#
_entry.id   a70d6cca969cd11e2d24debfc9fb3c17
#
_cell.length_a   1.000
_cell.length_b   1.000
_cell.length_c   1.000
_cell.angle_alpha   90.00
_cell.angle_beta   90.00
_cell.angle_gamma   90.00
#
_symmetry.space_group_name_H-M   'P 1'
#
loop_
_entity.id
_entity.type
_entity.pdbx_description
1 polymer ?
#
loop_
_entity_poly.entity_id
_entity_poly.type
_entity_poly.pdbx_seq_one_letter_code
_entity_poly.pdbx_strand_id
1 'polypeptide(L)'
;MTTMVSVRVLGISGSPRKGRNTEHLLRAALEAASKVEGVETELLRLSDYRVLPCDGCNLCVKKEGCPLDEEDDMGELKERLQEADAVIIAAPSYFSSVPGILKNLMDRSRPLKMGGHLLSGKVISALSVSALRSGGGEAVVEEILRFGLTHGMIVVGGCGDPLTQSWSGIGTLQGDAGWRRTSDDGIALRDSRGVGRRVAEVALTLKRGRL
;
A
#
# COMPACT_ATOMS: atom_id res chain seq x y z
N MET A 1 -4.80 27.58 -21.02
CA MET A 1 -3.71 26.83 -20.35
C MET A 1 -4.35 25.60 -19.74
N THR A 2 -4.13 24.44 -20.30
CA THR A 2 -4.67 23.18 -19.75
C THR A 2 -3.83 22.87 -18.50
N THR A 3 -4.43 22.96 -17.33
CA THR A 3 -3.77 22.58 -16.07
C THR A 3 -3.38 21.12 -16.17
N MET A 4 -2.07 20.83 -16.15
CA MET A 4 -1.61 19.43 -16.17
C MET A 4 -2.08 18.76 -14.89
N VAL A 5 -2.84 17.68 -15.04
CA VAL A 5 -3.33 16.89 -13.89
C VAL A 5 -2.15 16.07 -13.38
N SER A 6 -1.74 16.33 -12.13
CA SER A 6 -0.73 15.54 -11.42
C SER A 6 -1.38 14.61 -10.40
N VAL A 7 -0.89 13.37 -10.28
CA VAL A 7 -1.33 12.34 -9.35
C VAL A 7 -0.18 11.95 -8.43
N ARG A 8 -0.44 11.88 -7.13
CA ARG A 8 0.52 11.40 -6.12
C ARG A 8 0.21 9.96 -5.74
N VAL A 9 1.15 9.05 -6.00
CA VAL A 9 1.09 7.64 -5.60
C VAL A 9 2.01 7.43 -4.40
N LEU A 10 1.42 7.14 -3.25
CA LEU A 10 2.13 6.83 -2.02
C LEU A 10 2.37 5.32 -1.91
N GLY A 11 3.62 4.90 -1.89
CA GLY A 11 4.02 3.53 -1.60
C GLY A 11 4.35 3.37 -0.11
N ILE A 12 3.68 2.48 0.59
CA ILE A 12 3.91 2.21 2.01
C ILE A 12 4.55 0.84 2.19
N SER A 13 5.78 0.81 2.70
CA SER A 13 6.42 -0.42 3.15
C SER A 13 6.00 -0.74 4.59
N GLY A 14 5.15 -1.76 4.75
CA GLY A 14 4.71 -2.30 6.04
C GLY A 14 5.71 -3.26 6.69
N SER A 15 6.93 -3.38 6.16
CA SER A 15 7.96 -4.24 6.72
C SER A 15 8.72 -3.56 7.86
N PRO A 16 9.01 -4.26 8.99
CA PRO A 16 9.91 -3.75 10.02
C PRO A 16 11.38 -3.70 9.56
N ARG A 17 11.71 -4.28 8.39
CA ARG A 17 13.07 -4.35 7.86
C ARG A 17 13.25 -3.38 6.70
N LYS A 18 14.09 -2.35 6.89
CA LYS A 18 14.42 -1.35 5.86
C LYS A 18 15.24 -1.95 4.72
N GLY A 19 14.95 -1.55 3.47
CA GLY A 19 15.74 -1.92 2.29
C GLY A 19 15.75 -3.42 1.97
N ARG A 20 14.74 -4.18 2.39
CA ARG A 20 14.68 -5.64 2.19
C ARG A 20 13.62 -6.03 1.16
N ASN A 21 13.33 -7.30 1.11
CA ASN A 21 12.54 -7.96 0.08
C ASN A 21 11.18 -7.30 -0.24
N THR A 22 10.43 -6.89 0.77
CA THR A 22 9.15 -6.16 0.60
C THR A 22 9.34 -4.83 -0.12
N GLU A 23 10.38 -4.08 0.26
CA GLU A 23 10.68 -2.79 -0.36
C GLU A 23 11.13 -2.94 -1.82
N HIS A 24 11.80 -4.03 -2.19
CA HIS A 24 12.18 -4.29 -3.58
C HIS A 24 10.95 -4.40 -4.50
N LEU A 25 9.90 -5.12 -4.07
CA LEU A 25 8.66 -5.20 -4.85
C LEU A 25 7.97 -3.84 -4.93
N LEU A 26 7.89 -3.13 -3.81
CA LEU A 26 7.27 -1.81 -3.76
C LEU A 26 7.99 -0.80 -4.67
N ARG A 27 9.32 -0.79 -4.66
CA ARG A 27 10.11 0.05 -5.56
C ARG A 27 9.86 -0.28 -7.03
N ALA A 28 9.76 -1.55 -7.40
CA ALA A 28 9.43 -1.95 -8.76
C ALA A 28 8.05 -1.42 -9.21
N ALA A 29 7.06 -1.43 -8.30
CA ALA A 29 5.74 -0.87 -8.56
C ALA A 29 5.79 0.66 -8.70
N LEU A 30 6.45 1.35 -7.77
CA LEU A 30 6.58 2.82 -7.80
C LEU A 30 7.36 3.31 -9.01
N GLU A 31 8.44 2.62 -9.39
CA GLU A 31 9.19 2.92 -10.61
C GLU A 31 8.32 2.79 -11.87
N ALA A 32 7.46 1.77 -11.93
CA ALA A 32 6.54 1.60 -13.05
C ALA A 32 5.43 2.66 -13.05
N ALA A 33 4.94 3.06 -11.89
CA ALA A 33 3.96 4.14 -11.73
C ALA A 33 4.55 5.50 -12.16
N SER A 34 5.80 5.82 -11.78
CA SER A 34 6.45 7.09 -12.12
C SER A 34 6.74 7.27 -13.62
N LYS A 35 6.71 6.19 -14.42
CA LYS A 35 6.82 6.25 -15.88
C LYS A 35 5.54 6.69 -16.58
N VAL A 36 4.43 6.76 -15.85
CA VAL A 36 3.15 7.28 -16.38
C VAL A 36 3.17 8.80 -16.26
N GLU A 37 2.97 9.48 -17.39
CA GLU A 37 3.05 10.96 -17.45
C GLU A 37 2.03 11.61 -16.50
N GLY A 38 2.50 12.58 -15.71
CA GLY A 38 1.69 13.26 -14.71
C GLY A 38 1.58 12.52 -13.36
N VAL A 39 2.44 11.51 -13.12
CA VAL A 39 2.44 10.75 -11.85
C VAL A 39 3.73 10.99 -11.06
N GLU A 40 3.57 11.40 -9.82
CA GLU A 40 4.64 11.49 -8.82
C GLU A 40 4.52 10.34 -7.84
N THR A 41 5.65 9.78 -7.42
CA THR A 41 5.68 8.65 -6.49
C THR A 41 6.49 8.98 -5.25
N GLU A 42 6.03 8.51 -4.10
CA GLU A 42 6.71 8.63 -2.82
C GLU A 42 6.82 7.24 -2.16
N LEU A 43 7.97 6.95 -1.54
CA LEU A 43 8.18 5.74 -0.73
C LEU A 43 8.22 6.11 0.74
N LEU A 44 7.28 5.59 1.51
CA LEU A 44 7.21 5.68 2.97
C LEU A 44 7.50 4.32 3.60
N ARG A 45 8.36 4.29 4.62
CA ARG A 45 8.66 3.09 5.39
C ARG A 45 8.08 3.20 6.78
N LEU A 46 7.16 2.33 7.16
CA LEU A 46 6.61 2.33 8.52
C LEU A 46 7.68 2.05 9.59
N SER A 47 8.78 1.41 9.22
CA SER A 47 9.92 1.21 10.13
C SER A 47 10.68 2.49 10.49
N ASP A 48 10.40 3.62 9.83
CA ASP A 48 10.99 4.93 10.15
C ASP A 48 10.11 5.72 11.13
N TYR A 49 8.90 5.22 11.42
CA TYR A 49 7.88 5.85 12.24
C TYR A 49 7.54 5.01 13.47
N ARG A 50 7.19 5.68 14.55
CA ARG A 50 6.62 5.07 15.73
C ARG A 50 5.10 5.20 15.67
N VAL A 51 4.38 4.08 15.65
CA VAL A 51 2.91 4.05 15.70
C VAL A 51 2.47 3.14 16.84
N LEU A 52 1.91 3.71 17.87
CA LEU A 52 1.36 2.98 19.02
C LEU A 52 0.11 2.19 18.61
N PRO A 53 -0.16 1.04 19.23
CA PRO A 53 -1.40 0.33 19.01
C PRO A 53 -2.61 1.16 19.47
N CYS A 54 -3.76 0.93 18.84
CA CYS A 54 -5.01 1.57 19.24
C CYS A 54 -5.47 1.01 20.60
N ASP A 55 -5.78 1.88 21.55
CA ASP A 55 -6.29 1.55 22.90
C ASP A 55 -7.81 1.35 22.97
N GLY A 56 -8.53 1.61 21.87
CA GLY A 56 -9.98 1.42 21.82
C GLY A 56 -10.81 2.48 22.53
N CYS A 57 -10.25 3.64 22.91
CA CYS A 57 -10.93 4.69 23.68
C CYS A 57 -12.17 5.30 23.00
N ASN A 58 -12.36 5.10 21.68
CA ASN A 58 -13.49 5.60 20.89
C ASN A 58 -13.61 7.13 20.77
N LEU A 59 -12.62 7.94 21.17
CA LEU A 59 -12.66 9.40 21.02
C LEU A 59 -12.78 9.83 19.54
N CYS A 60 -12.15 9.11 18.63
CA CYS A 60 -12.29 9.35 17.17
C CYS A 60 -13.74 9.19 16.66
N VAL A 61 -14.57 8.34 17.28
CA VAL A 61 -16.00 8.20 16.95
C VAL A 61 -16.77 9.46 17.36
N LYS A 62 -16.38 10.08 18.46
CA LYS A 62 -16.94 11.33 18.95
C LYS A 62 -16.40 12.57 18.21
N LYS A 63 -15.50 12.36 17.24
CA LYS A 63 -14.79 13.41 16.49
C LYS A 63 -13.85 14.27 17.33
N GLU A 64 -13.36 13.75 18.43
CA GLU A 64 -12.42 14.41 19.34
C GLU A 64 -10.95 14.14 18.96
N GLY A 65 -10.70 13.52 17.80
CA GLY A 65 -9.35 13.16 17.35
C GLY A 65 -8.87 11.84 17.95
N CYS A 66 -7.57 11.64 17.95
CA CYS A 66 -6.91 10.51 18.60
C CYS A 66 -5.83 11.05 19.55
N PRO A 67 -5.95 10.85 20.88
CA PRO A 67 -4.97 11.43 21.83
C PRO A 67 -3.55 10.86 21.62
N LEU A 68 -3.43 9.65 21.14
CA LEU A 68 -2.11 9.04 20.85
C LEU A 68 -1.35 9.73 19.69
N ASP A 69 -2.00 10.59 18.90
CA ASP A 69 -1.32 11.35 17.83
C ASP A 69 -0.33 12.40 18.36
N GLU A 70 -0.44 12.79 19.63
CA GLU A 70 0.52 13.67 20.31
C GLU A 70 1.73 12.89 20.84
N GLU A 71 1.64 11.56 20.90
CA GLU A 71 2.67 10.69 21.46
C GLU A 71 3.48 9.95 20.40
N ASP A 72 3.00 9.92 19.13
CA ASP A 72 3.61 9.16 18.05
C ASP A 72 3.47 9.86 16.68
N ASP A 73 3.99 9.21 15.64
CA ASP A 73 4.06 9.78 14.29
C ASP A 73 2.78 9.55 13.46
N MET A 74 1.68 9.04 14.06
CA MET A 74 0.47 8.71 13.30
C MET A 74 -0.21 9.94 12.71
N GLY A 75 -0.04 11.11 13.32
CA GLY A 75 -0.52 12.39 12.79
C GLY A 75 0.02 12.64 11.39
N GLU A 76 1.34 12.60 11.21
CA GLU A 76 2.02 12.76 9.91
C GLU A 76 1.56 11.69 8.90
N LEU A 77 1.48 10.43 9.32
CA LEU A 77 1.06 9.34 8.44
C LEU A 77 -0.37 9.52 7.91
N LYS A 78 -1.27 10.07 8.72
CA LYS A 78 -2.65 10.41 8.29
C LYS A 78 -2.65 11.52 7.25
N GLU A 79 -1.83 12.54 7.41
CA GLU A 79 -1.69 13.64 6.43
C GLU A 79 -1.17 13.09 5.09
N ARG A 80 -0.12 12.25 5.09
CA ARG A 80 0.40 11.60 3.88
C ARG A 80 -0.66 10.76 3.16
N LEU A 81 -1.47 10.00 3.91
CA LEU A 81 -2.58 9.23 3.34
C LEU A 81 -3.66 10.13 2.72
N GLN A 82 -3.95 11.28 3.33
CA GLN A 82 -4.93 12.24 2.81
C GLN A 82 -4.42 12.97 1.56
N GLU A 83 -3.15 13.29 1.47
CA GLU A 83 -2.56 13.98 0.33
C GLU A 83 -2.41 13.08 -0.91
N ALA A 84 -2.26 11.77 -0.72
CA ALA A 84 -2.13 10.82 -1.82
C ALA A 84 -3.43 10.68 -2.61
N ASP A 85 -3.35 10.54 -3.93
CA ASP A 85 -4.45 10.16 -4.82
C ASP A 85 -4.59 8.64 -4.90
N ALA A 86 -3.48 7.93 -4.73
CA ALA A 86 -3.42 6.48 -4.73
C ALA A 86 -2.39 5.95 -3.71
N VAL A 87 -2.63 4.74 -3.20
CA VAL A 87 -1.76 4.09 -2.23
C VAL A 87 -1.42 2.67 -2.70
N ILE A 88 -0.14 2.30 -2.63
CA ILE A 88 0.31 0.91 -2.81
C ILE A 88 0.95 0.47 -1.51
N ILE A 89 0.37 -0.52 -0.84
CA ILE A 89 0.91 -1.05 0.42
C ILE A 89 1.60 -2.39 0.13
N ALA A 90 2.85 -2.51 0.54
CA ALA A 90 3.59 -3.77 0.47
C ALA A 90 3.91 -4.27 1.89
N ALA A 91 3.62 -5.54 2.18
CA ALA A 91 3.89 -6.12 3.50
C ALA A 91 4.45 -7.55 3.40
N PRO A 92 5.34 -7.96 4.34
CA PRO A 92 5.69 -9.35 4.47
C PRO A 92 4.54 -10.12 5.13
N SER A 93 4.45 -11.42 4.82
CA SER A 93 3.53 -12.32 5.53
C SER A 93 4.15 -12.74 6.87
N TYR A 94 3.50 -12.38 7.96
CA TYR A 94 3.80 -12.85 9.30
C TYR A 94 2.61 -13.65 9.81
N PHE A 95 2.78 -14.99 9.89
CA PHE A 95 1.69 -15.90 10.24
C PHE A 95 0.43 -15.70 9.36
N SER A 96 0.63 -15.55 8.05
CA SER A 96 -0.42 -15.32 7.04
C SER A 96 -1.24 -14.03 7.26
N SER A 97 -0.68 -13.04 7.94
CA SER A 97 -1.29 -11.74 8.20
C SER A 97 -0.26 -10.63 8.03
N VAL A 98 -0.70 -9.38 8.11
CA VAL A 98 0.17 -8.20 8.08
C VAL A 98 1.00 -8.09 9.37
N PRO A 99 2.22 -7.51 9.31
CA PRO A 99 3.00 -7.24 10.52
C PRO A 99 2.31 -6.26 11.46
N GLY A 100 2.58 -6.36 12.76
CA GLY A 100 2.01 -5.49 13.79
C GLY A 100 2.15 -3.99 13.49
N ILE A 101 3.30 -3.54 12.96
CA ILE A 101 3.51 -2.13 12.60
C ILE A 101 2.52 -1.64 11.53
N LEU A 102 2.15 -2.49 10.56
CA LEU A 102 1.15 -2.15 9.55
C LEU A 102 -0.26 -2.23 10.16
N LYS A 103 -0.52 -3.20 11.02
CA LYS A 103 -1.80 -3.30 11.72
C LYS A 103 -2.07 -2.08 12.59
N ASN A 104 -1.04 -1.57 13.29
CA ASN A 104 -1.17 -0.34 14.06
C ASN A 104 -1.58 0.85 13.17
N LEU A 105 -0.94 1.05 12.01
CA LEU A 105 -1.35 2.08 11.04
C LEU A 105 -2.82 1.90 10.63
N MET A 106 -3.21 0.66 10.29
CA MET A 106 -4.59 0.37 9.87
C MET A 106 -5.61 0.73 10.97
N ASP A 107 -5.36 0.29 12.20
CA ASP A 107 -6.27 0.55 13.34
C ASP A 107 -6.31 2.04 13.70
N ARG A 108 -5.14 2.69 13.68
CA ARG A 108 -4.99 4.12 14.01
C ARG A 108 -5.46 5.04 12.89
N SER A 109 -5.76 4.52 11.69
CA SER A 109 -6.39 5.28 10.58
C SER A 109 -7.88 5.54 10.79
N ARG A 110 -8.50 4.97 11.83
CA ARG A 110 -9.94 5.12 12.13
C ARG A 110 -10.44 6.57 12.15
N PRO A 111 -9.70 7.59 12.66
CA PRO A 111 -10.11 8.99 12.56
C PRO A 111 -10.38 9.45 11.12
N LEU A 112 -9.63 8.96 10.12
CA LEU A 112 -9.84 9.30 8.72
C LEU A 112 -11.21 8.81 8.20
N LYS A 113 -11.67 7.66 8.67
CA LYS A 113 -13.00 7.16 8.35
C LYS A 113 -14.09 7.93 9.10
N MET A 114 -13.93 8.14 10.39
CA MET A 114 -14.91 8.85 11.23
C MET A 114 -15.01 10.36 10.89
N GLY A 115 -13.96 10.93 10.33
CA GLY A 115 -13.92 12.31 9.84
C GLY A 115 -14.66 12.56 8.52
N GLY A 116 -15.38 11.56 7.99
CA GLY A 116 -16.14 11.69 6.75
C GLY A 116 -15.55 10.91 5.58
N HIS A 117 -14.96 9.75 5.85
CA HIS A 117 -14.37 8.89 4.81
C HIS A 117 -13.29 9.60 3.97
N LEU A 118 -12.32 10.24 4.64
CA LEU A 118 -11.29 11.08 4.00
C LEU A 118 -10.40 10.34 2.97
N LEU A 119 -10.43 9.00 2.95
CA LEU A 119 -9.75 8.18 1.95
C LEU A 119 -10.69 7.68 0.84
N SER A 120 -11.98 7.98 0.91
CA SER A 120 -12.96 7.51 -0.08
C SER A 120 -12.62 7.97 -1.49
N GLY A 121 -12.76 7.05 -2.45
CA GLY A 121 -12.49 7.29 -3.87
C GLY A 121 -11.01 7.41 -4.25
N LYS A 122 -10.07 7.27 -3.30
CA LYS A 122 -8.65 7.09 -3.62
C LYS A 122 -8.41 5.66 -4.10
N VAL A 123 -7.39 5.46 -4.93
CA VAL A 123 -7.03 4.12 -5.43
C VAL A 123 -6.16 3.39 -4.40
N ILE A 124 -6.38 2.09 -4.24
CA ILE A 124 -5.49 1.24 -3.42
C ILE A 124 -5.15 -0.06 -4.13
N SER A 125 -3.92 -0.50 -3.95
CA SER A 125 -3.44 -1.84 -4.30
C SER A 125 -2.47 -2.37 -3.25
N ALA A 126 -2.18 -3.67 -3.33
CA ALA A 126 -1.34 -4.35 -2.35
C ALA A 126 -0.32 -5.28 -3.00
N LEU A 127 0.82 -5.45 -2.33
CA LEU A 127 1.90 -6.38 -2.68
C LEU A 127 2.31 -7.15 -1.42
N SER A 128 2.80 -8.35 -1.58
CA SER A 128 3.26 -9.16 -0.45
C SER A 128 4.53 -9.94 -0.72
N VAL A 129 5.23 -10.30 0.36
CA VAL A 129 6.36 -11.24 0.33
C VAL A 129 6.19 -12.26 1.44
N SER A 130 6.29 -13.54 1.10
CA SER A 130 6.35 -14.63 2.06
C SER A 130 7.69 -15.36 2.01
N ALA A 131 8.07 -16.02 3.10
CA ALA A 131 9.26 -16.87 3.10
C ALA A 131 9.04 -18.10 2.22
N LEU A 132 7.92 -18.79 2.42
CA LEU A 132 7.55 -20.01 1.72
C LEU A 132 6.59 -19.70 0.57
N ARG A 133 6.55 -20.57 -0.46
CA ARG A 133 5.65 -20.45 -1.61
C ARG A 133 4.17 -20.36 -1.21
N SER A 134 3.74 -21.16 -0.24
CA SER A 134 2.38 -21.09 0.35
C SER A 134 2.39 -20.41 1.73
N GLY A 135 3.16 -19.35 1.88
CA GLY A 135 3.41 -18.68 3.16
C GLY A 135 2.42 -17.55 3.49
N GLY A 136 1.21 -17.55 2.91
CA GLY A 136 0.16 -16.58 3.23
C GLY A 136 0.31 -15.21 2.56
N GLY A 137 1.08 -15.11 1.46
CA GLY A 137 1.23 -13.84 0.73
C GLY A 137 -0.10 -13.32 0.19
N GLU A 138 -0.97 -14.18 -0.33
CA GLU A 138 -2.30 -13.81 -0.81
C GLU A 138 -3.20 -13.29 0.31
N ALA A 139 -3.20 -13.95 1.46
CA ALA A 139 -3.98 -13.52 2.62
C ALA A 139 -3.61 -12.10 3.07
N VAL A 140 -2.31 -11.76 3.06
CA VAL A 140 -1.81 -10.41 3.35
C VAL A 140 -2.33 -9.39 2.34
N VAL A 141 -2.27 -9.70 1.05
CA VAL A 141 -2.80 -8.82 0.00
C VAL A 141 -4.29 -8.58 0.22
N GLU A 142 -5.08 -9.63 0.42
CA GLU A 142 -6.52 -9.52 0.68
C GLU A 142 -6.83 -8.71 1.94
N GLU A 143 -6.05 -8.85 3.02
CA GLU A 143 -6.22 -8.09 4.24
C GLU A 143 -6.03 -6.59 3.99
N ILE A 144 -5.00 -6.22 3.24
CA ILE A 144 -4.74 -4.83 2.84
C ILE A 144 -5.86 -4.29 1.94
N LEU A 145 -6.34 -5.07 0.99
CA LEU A 145 -7.43 -4.64 0.10
C LEU A 145 -8.75 -4.48 0.86
N ARG A 146 -9.07 -5.37 1.82
CA ARG A 146 -10.22 -5.21 2.73
C ARG A 146 -10.13 -3.94 3.58
N PHE A 147 -8.93 -3.59 4.05
CA PHE A 147 -8.70 -2.29 4.70
C PHE A 147 -9.09 -1.13 3.78
N GLY A 148 -8.66 -1.15 2.52
CA GLY A 148 -9.06 -0.15 1.52
C GLY A 148 -10.56 -0.06 1.34
N LEU A 149 -11.23 -1.21 1.18
CA LEU A 149 -12.70 -1.27 1.04
C LEU A 149 -13.41 -0.67 2.26
N THR A 150 -12.90 -0.89 3.49
CA THR A 150 -13.51 -0.31 4.70
C THR A 150 -13.38 1.20 4.77
N HIS A 151 -12.43 1.80 4.07
CA HIS A 151 -12.26 3.25 3.89
C HIS A 151 -12.98 3.83 2.66
N GLY A 152 -13.68 2.99 1.88
CA GLY A 152 -14.33 3.42 0.64
C GLY A 152 -13.35 3.68 -0.51
N MET A 153 -12.15 3.12 -0.44
CA MET A 153 -11.16 3.23 -1.51
C MET A 153 -11.50 2.32 -2.69
N ILE A 154 -11.00 2.65 -3.87
CA ILE A 154 -11.16 1.89 -5.10
C ILE A 154 -10.01 0.89 -5.21
N VAL A 155 -10.32 -0.39 -5.07
CA VAL A 155 -9.35 -1.49 -5.15
C VAL A 155 -9.01 -1.77 -6.61
N VAL A 156 -7.69 -1.83 -6.92
CA VAL A 156 -7.19 -2.15 -8.26
C VAL A 156 -6.13 -3.23 -8.18
N GLY A 157 -6.20 -4.18 -9.11
CA GLY A 157 -5.13 -5.16 -9.35
C GLY A 157 -4.32 -4.82 -10.60
N GLY A 158 -3.22 -5.54 -10.81
CA GLY A 158 -2.50 -5.55 -12.08
C GLY A 158 -3.39 -6.07 -13.21
N CYS A 159 -3.20 -5.53 -14.41
CA CYS A 159 -3.94 -5.94 -15.60
C CYS A 159 -3.00 -5.81 -16.81
N GLY A 160 -2.25 -6.85 -17.10
CA GLY A 160 -1.33 -6.92 -18.23
C GLY A 160 -1.62 -8.15 -19.09
N ASP A 161 -0.58 -8.86 -19.49
CA ASP A 161 -0.72 -10.08 -20.28
C ASP A 161 -1.54 -11.14 -19.51
N PRO A 162 -2.68 -11.61 -20.06
CA PRO A 162 -3.60 -12.51 -19.35
C PRO A 162 -3.03 -13.90 -19.07
N LEU A 163 -1.98 -14.30 -19.80
CA LEU A 163 -1.36 -15.63 -19.64
C LEU A 163 -0.22 -15.63 -18.63
N THR A 164 0.39 -14.47 -18.36
CA THR A 164 1.63 -14.41 -17.60
C THR A 164 1.61 -13.47 -16.41
N GLN A 165 0.66 -12.53 -16.32
CA GLN A 165 0.60 -11.54 -15.25
C GLN A 165 -0.52 -11.80 -14.25
N SER A 166 -0.16 -11.80 -12.96
CA SER A 166 -1.12 -11.88 -11.86
C SER A 166 -1.71 -10.50 -11.51
N TRP A 167 -2.83 -10.50 -10.81
CA TRP A 167 -3.49 -9.30 -10.30
C TRP A 167 -2.76 -8.60 -9.15
N SER A 168 -1.79 -9.28 -8.51
CA SER A 168 -0.95 -8.72 -7.45
C SER A 168 0.49 -9.23 -7.56
N GLY A 169 1.45 -8.45 -7.09
CA GLY A 169 2.85 -8.86 -6.96
C GLY A 169 3.08 -9.57 -5.63
N ILE A 170 3.16 -10.91 -5.68
CA ILE A 170 3.43 -11.74 -4.51
C ILE A 170 4.77 -12.46 -4.71
N GLY A 171 5.77 -12.04 -3.92
CA GLY A 171 7.10 -12.63 -3.96
C GLY A 171 7.29 -13.72 -2.91
N THR A 172 8.14 -14.70 -3.23
CA THR A 172 8.54 -15.75 -2.29
C THR A 172 10.06 -15.84 -2.21
N LEU A 173 10.57 -16.12 -1.00
CA LEU A 173 12.01 -16.36 -0.81
C LEU A 173 12.39 -17.81 -1.09
N GLN A 174 11.43 -18.72 -1.06
CA GLN A 174 11.60 -20.11 -1.47
C GLN A 174 11.49 -20.22 -2.99
N GLY A 175 12.60 -20.47 -3.67
CA GLY A 175 12.67 -20.80 -5.10
C GLY A 175 12.87 -22.29 -5.31
N ASP A 176 12.82 -22.74 -6.57
CA ASP A 176 12.99 -24.16 -6.93
C ASP A 176 14.43 -24.65 -6.67
N ALA A 177 15.42 -23.75 -6.77
CA ALA A 177 16.84 -24.02 -6.49
C ALA A 177 17.26 -23.66 -5.05
N GLY A 178 16.32 -23.42 -4.13
CA GLY A 178 16.60 -23.00 -2.75
C GLY A 178 16.17 -21.57 -2.45
N TRP A 179 16.79 -20.96 -1.42
CA TRP A 179 16.45 -19.61 -0.99
C TRP A 179 16.98 -18.53 -1.94
N ARG A 180 16.13 -17.53 -2.25
CA ARG A 180 16.45 -16.40 -3.11
C ARG A 180 16.02 -15.07 -2.46
N ARG A 181 16.41 -13.95 -3.06
CA ARG A 181 15.87 -12.62 -2.74
C ARG A 181 14.70 -12.31 -3.68
N THR A 182 13.83 -11.40 -3.30
CA THR A 182 12.76 -10.93 -4.21
C THR A 182 13.29 -10.16 -5.42
N SER A 183 14.53 -9.61 -5.34
CA SER A 183 15.22 -9.08 -6.52
C SER A 183 15.45 -10.11 -7.62
N ASP A 184 15.47 -11.40 -7.27
CA ASP A 184 15.70 -12.52 -8.17
C ASP A 184 14.36 -13.20 -8.57
N ASP A 185 13.22 -12.73 -8.04
CA ASP A 185 11.88 -13.19 -8.38
C ASP A 185 11.31 -12.38 -9.56
N GLY A 186 11.69 -12.76 -10.77
CA GLY A 186 11.28 -12.07 -11.99
C GLY A 186 9.76 -12.02 -12.19
N ILE A 187 9.03 -13.02 -11.73
CA ILE A 187 7.56 -13.09 -11.79
C ILE A 187 6.96 -12.01 -10.86
N ALA A 188 7.33 -12.04 -9.59
CA ALA A 188 6.81 -11.09 -8.61
C ALA A 188 7.16 -9.64 -8.97
N LEU A 189 8.37 -9.38 -9.50
CA LEU A 189 8.79 -8.04 -9.95
C LEU A 189 7.97 -7.56 -11.16
N ARG A 190 7.73 -8.45 -12.15
CA ARG A 190 6.88 -8.13 -13.31
C ARG A 190 5.47 -7.77 -12.88
N ASP A 191 4.88 -8.59 -12.01
CA ASP A 191 3.52 -8.40 -11.53
C ASP A 191 3.41 -7.13 -10.68
N SER A 192 4.39 -6.84 -9.82
CA SER A 192 4.48 -5.58 -9.07
C SER A 192 4.53 -4.35 -9.99
N ARG A 193 5.31 -4.39 -11.09
CA ARG A 193 5.33 -3.30 -12.08
C ARG A 193 3.97 -3.12 -12.74
N GLY A 194 3.27 -4.23 -13.06
CA GLY A 194 1.91 -4.21 -13.61
C GLY A 194 0.92 -3.52 -12.67
N VAL A 195 0.98 -3.86 -11.38
CA VAL A 195 0.19 -3.18 -10.33
C VAL A 195 0.49 -1.69 -10.29
N GLY A 196 1.77 -1.30 -10.23
CA GLY A 196 2.17 0.11 -10.17
C GLY A 196 1.65 0.93 -11.34
N ARG A 197 1.83 0.44 -12.56
CA ARG A 197 1.30 1.08 -13.78
C ARG A 197 -0.21 1.25 -13.71
N ARG A 198 -0.93 0.17 -13.39
CA ARG A 198 -2.41 0.18 -13.36
C ARG A 198 -2.96 1.14 -12.31
N VAL A 199 -2.36 1.19 -11.11
CA VAL A 199 -2.72 2.14 -10.05
C VAL A 199 -2.58 3.57 -10.54
N ALA A 200 -1.47 3.91 -11.18
CA ALA A 200 -1.22 5.24 -11.74
C ALA A 200 -2.25 5.63 -12.82
N GLU A 201 -2.51 4.74 -13.78
CA GLU A 201 -3.47 4.96 -14.88
C GLU A 201 -4.89 5.18 -14.35
N VAL A 202 -5.35 4.35 -13.40
CA VAL A 202 -6.68 4.47 -12.80
C VAL A 202 -6.80 5.76 -11.99
N ALA A 203 -5.79 6.09 -11.18
CA ALA A 203 -5.79 7.32 -10.40
C ALA A 203 -5.85 8.57 -11.29
N LEU A 204 -5.09 8.60 -12.39
CA LEU A 204 -5.16 9.67 -13.39
C LEU A 204 -6.54 9.79 -14.04
N THR A 205 -7.13 8.66 -14.44
CA THR A 205 -8.47 8.61 -15.03
C THR A 205 -9.52 9.18 -14.10
N LEU A 206 -9.48 8.78 -12.83
CA LEU A 206 -10.41 9.26 -11.81
C LEU A 206 -10.22 10.76 -11.52
N LYS A 207 -8.98 11.22 -11.48
CA LYS A 207 -8.69 12.65 -11.21
C LYS A 207 -9.11 13.53 -12.37
N ARG A 208 -8.91 13.09 -13.62
CA ARG A 208 -9.39 13.78 -14.83
C ARG A 208 -10.93 13.81 -14.93
N GLY A 209 -11.60 12.76 -14.51
CA GLY A 209 -13.08 12.70 -14.52
C GLY A 209 -13.76 13.52 -13.42
N ARG A 210 -13.00 14.08 -12.47
CA ARG A 210 -13.49 14.98 -11.40
C ARG A 210 -13.31 16.47 -11.71
N LEU A 211 -12.60 16.80 -12.80
CA LEU A 211 -12.39 18.15 -13.33
C LEU A 211 -13.41 18.48 -14.41
#